data_bd22f1bd544c94b4c1276902cd3c1032
#
_entry.id   bd22f1bd544c94b4c1276902cd3c1032
#
_cell.length_a   1.000
_cell.length_b   1.000
_cell.length_c   1.000
_cell.angle_alpha   90.00
_cell.angle_beta   90.00
_cell.angle_gamma   90.00
#
_symmetry.space_group_name_H-M   'P 1'
#
loop_
_entity.id
_entity.type
_entity.pdbx_description
1 polymer ?
#
loop_
_entity_poly.entity_id
_entity_poly.type
_entity_poly.pdbx_seq_one_letter_code
_entity_poly.pdbx_strand_id
1 'polypeptide(L)'
;MAFAEISSRSKNLLHLCVIGPECTGKSTLSVMLANHYSTNWVPEYARAYLDKLNRPYEQTDLLKIAHGQIRLEEEWMRDARRLVVFDTNLLVLKIWSEHKYGTCDPEIIRHHESRRYDHYFLTDIDIPWEDDPQREHPKLREHFGKVYNELVRSSGIPYTLLSGTPHQRLEKAITIVDDLLNQRSATNH
;
A
#
# COMPACT_ATOMS: atom_id res chain seq x y z
N MET A 1 30.74 4.14 2.16
CA MET A 1 30.14 4.31 3.51
C MET A 1 28.64 4.60 3.49
N ALA A 2 28.07 5.36 2.55
CA ALA A 2 26.62 5.69 2.49
C ALA A 2 25.66 4.48 2.33
N PHE A 3 26.06 3.43 1.60
CA PHE A 3 25.19 2.24 1.38
C PHE A 3 24.99 1.37 2.64
N ALA A 4 25.94 1.33 3.55
CA ALA A 4 25.84 0.55 4.79
C ALA A 4 24.96 1.23 5.84
N GLU A 5 24.95 2.57 5.87
CA GLU A 5 24.09 3.34 6.79
C GLU A 5 22.61 3.32 6.38
N ILE A 6 22.31 3.32 5.09
CA ILE A 6 20.94 3.18 4.59
C ILE A 6 20.39 1.79 4.94
N SER A 7 21.22 0.74 4.82
CA SER A 7 20.84 -0.64 5.15
C SER A 7 20.56 -0.85 6.65
N SER A 8 21.27 -0.16 7.55
CA SER A 8 21.06 -0.29 9.00
C SER A 8 19.83 0.50 9.50
N ARG A 9 19.55 1.67 8.91
CA ARG A 9 18.35 2.46 9.23
C ARG A 9 17.05 1.76 8.75
N SER A 10 17.09 1.06 7.63
CA SER A 10 15.92 0.34 7.12
C SER A 10 15.51 -0.86 7.97
N LYS A 11 16.43 -1.46 8.73
CA LYS A 11 16.14 -2.63 9.59
C LYS A 11 15.23 -2.32 10.78
N ASN A 12 15.15 -1.06 11.21
CA ASN A 12 14.33 -0.63 12.35
C ASN A 12 13.05 0.10 11.94
N LEU A 13 12.83 0.34 10.66
CA LEU A 13 11.66 1.03 10.16
C LEU A 13 10.48 0.06 10.01
N LEU A 14 9.34 0.38 10.63
CA LEU A 14 8.11 -0.38 10.48
C LEU A 14 7.42 -0.01 9.17
N HIS A 15 7.23 -0.97 8.28
CA HIS A 15 6.59 -0.78 6.99
C HIS A 15 5.13 -1.22 7.05
N LEU A 16 4.22 -0.26 7.02
CA LEU A 16 2.78 -0.48 7.08
C LEU A 16 2.16 -0.19 5.71
N CYS A 17 1.46 -1.14 5.13
CA CYS A 17 0.82 -0.94 3.84
C CYS A 17 -0.71 -1.00 3.96
N VAL A 18 -1.38 0.05 3.50
CA VAL A 18 -2.84 0.10 3.39
C VAL A 18 -3.23 -0.37 2.00
N ILE A 19 -4.00 -1.43 1.91
CA ILE A 19 -4.32 -2.12 0.66
C ILE A 19 -5.82 -2.46 0.59
N GLY A 20 -6.33 -2.67 -0.62
CA GLY A 20 -7.73 -3.03 -0.84
C GLY A 20 -8.28 -2.49 -2.15
N PRO A 21 -9.54 -2.78 -2.49
CA PRO A 21 -10.18 -2.34 -3.72
C PRO A 21 -10.30 -0.81 -3.83
N GLU A 22 -10.72 -0.37 -5.01
CA GLU A 22 -11.06 1.04 -5.26
C GLU A 22 -12.16 1.52 -4.31
N CYS A 23 -12.13 2.82 -4.00
CA CYS A 23 -13.15 3.48 -3.18
C CYS A 23 -13.40 2.80 -1.82
N THR A 24 -12.33 2.40 -1.13
CA THR A 24 -12.39 1.79 0.22
C THR A 24 -11.74 2.63 1.30
N GLY A 25 -11.34 3.88 1.00
CA GLY A 25 -10.77 4.81 1.98
C GLY A 25 -9.30 4.57 2.32
N LYS A 26 -8.52 3.88 1.47
CA LYS A 26 -7.08 3.63 1.67
C LYS A 26 -6.29 4.91 1.92
N SER A 27 -6.37 5.87 1.00
CA SER A 27 -5.61 7.13 1.08
C SER A 27 -6.00 7.94 2.32
N THR A 28 -7.28 7.96 2.65
CA THR A 28 -7.77 8.63 3.88
C THR A 28 -7.12 8.01 5.12
N LEU A 29 -7.14 6.69 5.24
CA LEU A 29 -6.53 5.99 6.37
C LEU A 29 -5.01 6.20 6.41
N SER A 30 -4.33 6.13 5.26
CA SER A 30 -2.88 6.32 5.15
C SER A 30 -2.46 7.69 5.65
N VAL A 31 -3.17 8.76 5.24
CA VAL A 31 -2.93 10.14 5.70
C VAL A 31 -3.22 10.27 7.19
N MET A 32 -4.34 9.72 7.68
CA MET A 32 -4.70 9.81 9.10
C MET A 32 -3.68 9.10 9.99
N LEU A 33 -3.20 7.91 9.61
CA LEU A 33 -2.14 7.19 10.31
C LEU A 33 -0.82 7.96 10.31
N ALA A 34 -0.39 8.48 9.16
CA ALA A 34 0.84 9.24 9.05
C ALA A 34 0.80 10.49 9.92
N ASN A 35 -0.32 11.21 9.93
CA ASN A 35 -0.52 12.38 10.78
C ASN A 35 -0.47 12.02 12.27
N HIS A 36 -1.13 10.92 12.69
CA HIS A 36 -1.15 10.48 14.08
C HIS A 36 0.26 10.18 14.61
N TYR A 37 1.09 9.52 13.81
CA TYR A 37 2.47 9.17 14.19
C TYR A 37 3.51 10.23 13.82
N SER A 38 3.12 11.34 13.24
CA SER A 38 4.02 12.40 12.72
C SER A 38 5.11 11.81 11.82
N THR A 39 4.69 10.98 10.88
CA THR A 39 5.56 10.27 9.94
C THR A 39 5.19 10.53 8.49
N ASN A 40 6.00 10.01 7.58
CA ASN A 40 5.74 10.07 6.15
C ASN A 40 4.72 9.00 5.72
N TRP A 41 3.93 9.31 4.68
CA TRP A 41 3.14 8.35 3.91
C TRP A 41 3.53 8.43 2.46
N VAL A 42 3.65 7.28 1.85
CA VAL A 42 4.00 7.15 0.43
C VAL A 42 2.70 7.09 -0.35
N PRO A 43 2.36 8.11 -1.17
CA PRO A 43 1.14 8.11 -1.95
C PRO A 43 1.17 7.10 -3.09
N GLU A 44 0.00 6.74 -3.60
CA GLU A 44 -0.14 5.93 -4.81
C GLU A 44 0.33 6.72 -6.04
N TYR A 45 1.47 6.30 -6.62
CA TYR A 45 2.06 6.98 -7.78
C TYR A 45 1.18 6.88 -9.04
N ALA A 46 0.40 5.79 -9.15
CA ALA A 46 -0.49 5.56 -10.29
C ALA A 46 -1.43 6.75 -10.54
N ARG A 47 -1.99 7.34 -9.47
CA ARG A 47 -2.88 8.50 -9.57
C ARG A 47 -2.22 9.67 -10.28
N ALA A 48 -1.05 10.08 -9.82
CA ALA A 48 -0.31 11.20 -10.42
C ALA A 48 0.19 10.91 -11.83
N TYR A 49 0.44 9.64 -12.16
CA TYR A 49 0.81 9.21 -13.50
C TYR A 49 -0.39 9.30 -14.46
N LEU A 50 -1.53 8.73 -14.06
CA LEU A 50 -2.76 8.68 -14.87
C LEU A 50 -3.34 10.08 -15.09
N ASP A 51 -3.27 10.99 -14.12
CA ASP A 51 -3.71 12.39 -14.28
C ASP A 51 -2.97 13.14 -15.41
N LYS A 52 -1.74 12.74 -15.70
CA LYS A 52 -0.92 13.31 -16.77
C LYS A 52 -1.05 12.57 -18.09
N LEU A 53 -1.69 11.39 -18.07
CA LEU A 53 -1.80 10.53 -19.23
C LEU A 53 -3.04 10.90 -20.05
N ASN A 54 -2.86 11.66 -21.13
CA ASN A 54 -3.95 12.12 -21.99
C ASN A 54 -4.50 11.02 -22.95
N ARG A 55 -4.48 9.76 -22.54
CA ARG A 55 -5.02 8.59 -23.23
C ARG A 55 -5.33 7.48 -22.22
N PRO A 56 -6.11 6.45 -22.58
CA PRO A 56 -6.21 5.25 -21.77
C PRO A 56 -4.82 4.60 -21.54
N TYR A 57 -4.58 4.08 -20.35
CA TYR A 57 -3.31 3.40 -20.06
C TYR A 57 -3.23 2.03 -20.74
N GLU A 58 -2.02 1.66 -21.09
CA GLU A 58 -1.63 0.39 -21.69
C GLU A 58 -0.84 -0.48 -20.68
N GLN A 59 -0.63 -1.75 -21.01
CA GLN A 59 0.13 -2.65 -20.14
C GLN A 59 1.55 -2.14 -19.85
N THR A 60 2.20 -1.53 -20.84
CA THR A 60 3.53 -0.91 -20.69
C THR A 60 3.56 0.27 -19.74
N ASP A 61 2.43 0.95 -19.52
CA ASP A 61 2.36 2.03 -18.56
C ASP A 61 2.38 1.51 -17.12
N LEU A 62 1.87 0.30 -16.87
CA LEU A 62 1.91 -0.32 -15.54
C LEU A 62 3.35 -0.54 -15.06
N LEU A 63 4.28 -0.91 -15.95
CA LEU A 63 5.70 -1.02 -15.60
C LEU A 63 6.31 0.36 -15.28
N LYS A 64 5.96 1.40 -16.03
CA LYS A 64 6.40 2.78 -15.74
C LYS A 64 5.86 3.28 -14.39
N ILE A 65 4.60 2.95 -14.10
CA ILE A 65 3.98 3.24 -12.79
C ILE A 65 4.72 2.50 -11.68
N ALA A 66 5.04 1.22 -11.88
CA ALA A 66 5.81 0.43 -10.91
C ALA A 66 7.17 1.08 -10.60
N HIS A 67 7.93 1.46 -11.62
CA HIS A 67 9.20 2.16 -11.44
C HIS A 67 9.03 3.52 -10.75
N GLY A 68 7.95 4.23 -11.04
CA GLY A 68 7.62 5.50 -10.38
C GLY A 68 7.32 5.30 -8.91
N GLN A 69 6.51 4.29 -8.58
CA GLN A 69 6.18 3.94 -7.20
C GLN A 69 7.42 3.56 -6.40
N ILE A 70 8.30 2.74 -6.99
CA ILE A 70 9.56 2.31 -6.37
C ILE A 70 10.43 3.51 -5.99
N ARG A 71 10.65 4.44 -6.93
CA ARG A 71 11.44 5.65 -6.67
C ARG A 71 10.80 6.53 -5.59
N LEU A 72 9.50 6.66 -5.62
CA LEU A 72 8.75 7.44 -4.63
C LEU A 72 8.89 6.82 -3.23
N GLU A 73 8.76 5.50 -3.12
CA GLU A 73 8.96 4.77 -1.87
C GLU A 73 10.37 5.00 -1.30
N GLU A 74 11.41 4.86 -2.14
CA GLU A 74 12.81 5.08 -1.74
C GLU A 74 13.06 6.51 -1.27
N GLU A 75 12.47 7.49 -1.93
CA GLU A 75 12.57 8.90 -1.55
C GLU A 75 11.95 9.16 -0.18
N TRP A 76 10.70 8.75 0.02
CA TRP A 76 9.98 9.02 1.26
C TRP A 76 10.48 8.22 2.46
N MET A 77 11.08 7.04 2.24
CA MET A 77 11.69 6.25 3.31
C MET A 77 12.97 6.87 3.87
N ARG A 78 13.68 7.74 3.13
CA ARG A 78 14.96 8.32 3.58
C ARG A 78 14.87 9.08 4.90
N ASP A 79 13.78 9.80 5.09
CA ASP A 79 13.55 10.66 6.26
C ASP A 79 12.66 10.00 7.33
N ALA A 80 12.12 8.83 7.04
CA ALA A 80 11.30 8.09 8.00
C ALA A 80 12.16 7.54 9.15
N ARG A 81 11.64 7.63 10.39
CA ARG A 81 12.43 7.27 11.59
C ARG A 81 11.97 6.00 12.28
N ARG A 82 10.67 5.86 12.52
CA ARG A 82 10.08 4.75 13.29
C ARG A 82 9.21 3.85 12.43
N LEU A 83 8.40 4.45 11.60
CA LEU A 83 7.49 3.77 10.69
C LEU A 83 7.27 4.60 9.43
N VAL A 84 6.79 3.94 8.38
CA VAL A 84 6.30 4.55 7.15
C VAL A 84 4.99 3.88 6.75
N VAL A 85 4.05 4.68 6.24
CA VAL A 85 2.76 4.19 5.75
C VAL A 85 2.75 4.23 4.23
N PHE A 86 2.44 3.12 3.58
CA PHE A 86 2.30 3.04 2.13
C PHE A 86 0.80 3.04 1.77
N ASP A 87 0.38 4.01 0.97
CA ASP A 87 -0.93 3.99 0.32
C ASP A 87 -0.84 3.11 -0.92
N THR A 88 -1.18 1.86 -0.76
CA THR A 88 -1.00 0.75 -1.69
C THR A 88 0.48 0.31 -1.87
N ASN A 89 0.66 -0.69 -2.73
CA ASN A 89 1.95 -1.21 -3.17
C ASN A 89 1.84 -1.83 -4.57
N LEU A 90 2.90 -2.48 -5.04
CA LEU A 90 2.94 -3.08 -6.38
C LEU A 90 1.92 -4.23 -6.59
N LEU A 91 1.31 -4.77 -5.53
CA LEU A 91 0.24 -5.76 -5.66
C LEU A 91 -0.96 -5.23 -6.42
N VAL A 92 -1.29 -3.94 -6.27
CA VAL A 92 -2.39 -3.31 -7.01
C VAL A 92 -2.13 -3.36 -8.52
N LEU A 93 -0.89 -3.10 -8.95
CA LEU A 93 -0.53 -3.14 -10.37
C LEU A 93 -0.57 -4.57 -10.92
N LYS A 94 -0.17 -5.55 -10.10
CA LYS A 94 -0.31 -6.98 -10.45
C LYS A 94 -1.77 -7.33 -10.69
N ILE A 95 -2.66 -6.96 -9.77
CA ILE A 95 -4.10 -7.22 -9.87
C ILE A 95 -4.69 -6.54 -11.12
N TRP A 96 -4.36 -5.28 -11.37
CA TRP A 96 -4.83 -4.55 -12.55
C TRP A 96 -4.34 -5.18 -13.85
N SER A 97 -3.06 -5.55 -13.91
CA SER A 97 -2.45 -6.16 -15.09
C SER A 97 -3.09 -7.53 -15.40
N GLU A 98 -3.23 -8.38 -14.41
CA GLU A 98 -3.84 -9.70 -14.56
C GLU A 98 -5.33 -9.59 -14.93
N HIS A 99 -6.06 -8.67 -14.32
CA HIS A 99 -7.47 -8.46 -14.63
C HIS A 99 -7.71 -7.95 -16.07
N LYS A 100 -6.94 -6.95 -16.49
CA LYS A 100 -7.17 -6.26 -17.78
C LYS A 100 -6.50 -6.96 -18.97
N TYR A 101 -5.34 -7.57 -18.74
CA TYR A 101 -4.50 -8.14 -19.79
C TYR A 101 -4.26 -9.64 -19.66
N GLY A 102 -4.74 -10.29 -18.60
CA GLY A 102 -4.56 -11.71 -18.34
C GLY A 102 -3.16 -12.10 -17.85
N THR A 103 -2.21 -11.16 -17.84
CA THR A 103 -0.80 -11.38 -17.44
C THR A 103 -0.25 -10.17 -16.73
N CYS A 104 0.80 -10.37 -15.92
CA CYS A 104 1.55 -9.29 -15.31
C CYS A 104 3.02 -9.35 -15.75
N ASP A 105 3.65 -8.20 -15.93
CA ASP A 105 5.07 -8.11 -16.26
C ASP A 105 5.90 -8.76 -15.14
N PRO A 106 6.82 -9.68 -15.49
CA PRO A 106 7.67 -10.37 -14.51
C PRO A 106 8.51 -9.43 -13.65
N GLU A 107 8.83 -8.25 -14.14
CA GLU A 107 9.57 -7.25 -13.38
C GLU A 107 8.72 -6.65 -12.25
N ILE A 108 7.44 -6.38 -12.49
CA ILE A 108 6.49 -5.95 -11.45
C ILE A 108 6.38 -7.03 -10.37
N ILE A 109 6.26 -8.29 -10.77
CA ILE A 109 6.17 -9.44 -9.85
C ILE A 109 7.43 -9.53 -8.98
N ARG A 110 8.64 -9.52 -9.58
CA ARG A 110 9.91 -9.57 -8.84
C ARG A 110 10.05 -8.42 -7.84
N HIS A 111 9.70 -7.21 -8.26
CA HIS A 111 9.75 -6.05 -7.37
C HIS A 111 8.74 -6.15 -6.24
N HIS A 112 7.55 -6.66 -6.49
CA HIS A 112 6.56 -6.92 -5.45
C HIS A 112 7.07 -7.94 -4.43
N GLU A 113 7.58 -9.09 -4.90
CA GLU A 113 8.06 -10.18 -4.05
C GLU A 113 9.34 -9.83 -3.24
N SER A 114 10.16 -8.91 -3.75
CA SER A 114 11.36 -8.46 -3.06
C SER A 114 11.09 -7.50 -1.89
N ARG A 115 9.88 -6.93 -1.84
CA ARG A 115 9.50 -5.97 -0.80
C ARG A 115 9.06 -6.66 0.47
N ARG A 116 9.34 -6.00 1.61
CA ARG A 116 8.94 -6.49 2.93
C ARG A 116 8.05 -5.45 3.60
N TYR A 117 6.88 -5.92 4.07
CA TYR A 117 5.97 -5.16 4.90
C TYR A 117 5.83 -5.88 6.23
N ASP A 118 5.65 -5.14 7.30
CA ASP A 118 5.46 -5.71 8.64
C ASP A 118 3.98 -5.98 8.90
N HIS A 119 3.10 -5.19 8.28
CA HIS A 119 1.66 -5.38 8.42
C HIS A 119 0.89 -4.83 7.21
N TYR A 120 -0.14 -5.54 6.78
CA TYR A 120 -1.14 -5.06 5.84
C TYR A 120 -2.42 -4.62 6.56
N PHE A 121 -2.89 -3.41 6.26
CA PHE A 121 -4.23 -2.96 6.57
C PHE A 121 -5.11 -3.14 5.32
N LEU A 122 -5.92 -4.20 5.30
CA LEU A 122 -6.86 -4.46 4.23
C LEU A 122 -8.15 -3.70 4.49
N THR A 123 -8.49 -2.75 3.61
CA THR A 123 -9.73 -1.96 3.76
C THR A 123 -10.93 -2.70 3.17
N ASP A 124 -12.00 -2.79 3.95
CA ASP A 124 -13.26 -3.43 3.55
C ASP A 124 -14.06 -2.55 2.57
N ILE A 125 -15.00 -3.16 1.86
CA ILE A 125 -15.86 -2.53 0.84
C ILE A 125 -17.17 -1.98 1.43
N ASP A 126 -17.23 -1.76 2.73
CA ASP A 126 -18.41 -1.35 3.49
C ASP A 126 -18.72 0.15 3.45
N ILE A 127 -17.92 0.95 2.71
CA ILE A 127 -18.23 2.36 2.47
C ILE A 127 -18.89 2.56 1.09
N PRO A 128 -19.76 3.57 0.93
CA PRO A 128 -20.40 3.86 -0.36
C PRO A 128 -19.40 4.10 -1.48
N TRP A 129 -19.81 3.78 -2.71
CA TRP A 129 -19.04 4.15 -3.88
C TRP A 129 -19.17 5.65 -4.15
N GLU A 130 -18.05 6.27 -4.47
CA GLU A 130 -17.96 7.63 -4.97
C GLU A 130 -17.35 7.61 -6.36
N ASP A 131 -17.95 8.30 -7.32
CA ASP A 131 -17.44 8.37 -8.68
C ASP A 131 -16.15 9.18 -8.75
N ASP A 132 -15.19 8.67 -9.51
CA ASP A 132 -13.89 9.28 -9.72
C ASP A 132 -13.40 8.84 -11.11
N PRO A 133 -12.87 9.72 -11.95
CA PRO A 133 -12.47 9.40 -13.33
C PRO A 133 -11.46 8.25 -13.46
N GLN A 134 -10.72 7.95 -12.40
CA GLN A 134 -9.72 6.88 -12.37
C GLN A 134 -10.24 5.58 -11.74
N ARG A 135 -11.52 5.51 -11.36
CA ARG A 135 -12.14 4.31 -10.81
C ARG A 135 -12.93 3.60 -11.91
N GLU A 136 -12.48 2.41 -12.29
CA GLU A 136 -13.01 1.70 -13.46
C GLU A 136 -14.05 0.63 -13.11
N HIS A 137 -14.12 0.15 -11.84
CA HIS A 137 -14.80 -1.10 -11.52
C HIS A 137 -15.83 -1.03 -10.38
N PRO A 138 -16.89 -0.17 -10.47
CA PRO A 138 -17.87 -0.04 -9.39
C PRO A 138 -18.63 -1.35 -9.10
N LYS A 139 -18.84 -2.19 -10.12
CA LYS A 139 -19.56 -3.47 -10.01
C LYS A 139 -18.68 -4.66 -9.62
N LEU A 140 -17.36 -4.49 -9.61
CA LEU A 140 -16.41 -5.56 -9.32
C LEU A 140 -15.76 -5.44 -7.92
N ARG A 141 -16.24 -4.54 -7.07
CA ARG A 141 -15.66 -4.32 -5.73
C ARG A 141 -15.63 -5.60 -4.91
N GLU A 142 -16.73 -6.38 -4.89
CA GLU A 142 -16.77 -7.66 -4.17
C GLU A 142 -15.80 -8.68 -4.75
N HIS A 143 -15.68 -8.75 -6.08
CA HIS A 143 -14.71 -9.60 -6.74
C HIS A 143 -13.29 -9.23 -6.32
N PHE A 144 -12.93 -7.95 -6.45
CA PHE A 144 -11.60 -7.49 -6.04
C PHE A 144 -11.38 -7.63 -4.53
N GLY A 145 -12.40 -7.43 -3.70
CA GLY A 145 -12.31 -7.68 -2.26
C GLY A 145 -11.86 -9.11 -1.94
N LYS A 146 -12.41 -10.10 -2.65
CA LYS A 146 -11.99 -11.51 -2.53
C LYS A 146 -10.56 -11.71 -3.02
N VAL A 147 -10.20 -11.16 -4.19
CA VAL A 147 -8.85 -11.26 -4.76
C VAL A 147 -7.81 -10.67 -3.80
N TYR A 148 -8.03 -9.46 -3.27
CA TYR A 148 -7.12 -8.85 -2.30
C TYR A 148 -6.99 -9.70 -1.03
N ASN A 149 -8.11 -10.21 -0.49
CA ASN A 149 -8.09 -11.03 0.71
C ASN A 149 -7.29 -12.34 0.51
N GLU A 150 -7.47 -13.01 -0.62
CA GLU A 150 -6.72 -14.23 -0.97
C GLU A 150 -5.22 -13.96 -1.10
N LEU A 151 -4.83 -12.90 -1.84
CA LEU A 151 -3.43 -12.55 -2.06
C LEU A 151 -2.74 -12.09 -0.78
N VAL A 152 -3.41 -11.31 0.06
CA VAL A 152 -2.88 -10.88 1.36
C VAL A 152 -2.72 -12.07 2.30
N ARG A 153 -3.68 -12.97 2.36
CA ARG A 153 -3.57 -14.21 3.18
C ARG A 153 -2.42 -15.10 2.71
N SER A 154 -2.26 -15.27 1.41
CA SER A 154 -1.19 -16.12 0.84
C SER A 154 0.21 -15.51 0.95
N SER A 155 0.32 -14.21 1.19
CA SER A 155 1.62 -13.52 1.34
C SER A 155 2.39 -13.93 2.60
N GLY A 156 1.71 -14.49 3.60
CA GLY A 156 2.30 -14.79 4.92
C GLY A 156 2.61 -13.54 5.77
N ILE A 157 2.31 -12.34 5.28
CA ILE A 157 2.47 -11.09 6.03
C ILE A 157 1.27 -10.92 6.96
N PRO A 158 1.46 -10.56 8.25
CA PRO A 158 0.36 -10.25 9.15
C PRO A 158 -0.56 -9.18 8.57
N TYR A 159 -1.87 -9.35 8.72
CA TYR A 159 -2.82 -8.38 8.19
C TYR A 159 -4.05 -8.22 9.08
N THR A 160 -4.71 -7.09 8.93
CA THR A 160 -5.99 -6.78 9.60
C THR A 160 -6.99 -6.25 8.60
N LEU A 161 -8.17 -6.86 8.55
CA LEU A 161 -9.32 -6.29 7.84
C LEU A 161 -9.90 -5.13 8.64
N LEU A 162 -10.00 -3.98 8.00
CA LEU A 162 -10.51 -2.75 8.57
C LEU A 162 -11.87 -2.39 7.94
N SER A 163 -12.91 -2.40 8.77
CA SER A 163 -14.29 -2.03 8.44
C SER A 163 -14.78 -0.89 9.32
N GLY A 164 -15.90 -0.30 8.96
CA GLY A 164 -16.54 0.81 9.68
C GLY A 164 -16.14 2.19 9.18
N THR A 165 -16.42 3.20 9.97
CA THR A 165 -16.11 4.60 9.67
C THR A 165 -14.60 4.85 9.60
N PRO A 166 -14.14 5.93 8.94
CA PRO A 166 -12.71 6.28 8.92
C PRO A 166 -12.08 6.35 10.31
N HIS A 167 -12.81 6.85 11.31
CA HIS A 167 -12.33 6.96 12.69
C HIS A 167 -12.17 5.57 13.35
N GLN A 168 -13.15 4.69 13.20
CA GLN A 168 -13.08 3.32 13.74
C GLN A 168 -11.92 2.52 13.11
N ARG A 169 -11.69 2.69 11.80
CA ARG A 169 -10.55 2.07 11.11
C ARG A 169 -9.22 2.61 11.64
N LEU A 170 -9.13 3.92 11.85
CA LEU A 170 -7.95 4.55 12.41
C LEU A 170 -7.65 4.04 13.83
N GLU A 171 -8.63 4.03 14.73
CA GLU A 171 -8.46 3.56 16.11
C GLU A 171 -7.96 2.11 16.15
N LYS A 172 -8.57 1.23 15.34
CA LYS A 172 -8.14 -0.15 15.24
C LYS A 172 -6.71 -0.27 14.69
N ALA A 173 -6.37 0.52 13.67
CA ALA A 173 -5.02 0.52 13.10
C ALA A 173 -3.99 1.05 14.11
N ILE A 174 -4.29 2.11 14.87
CA ILE A 174 -3.42 2.65 15.92
C ILE A 174 -3.10 1.58 16.96
N THR A 175 -4.11 0.87 17.48
CA THR A 175 -3.90 -0.19 18.46
C THR A 175 -2.86 -1.22 17.96
N ILE A 176 -2.99 -1.64 16.71
CA ILE A 176 -2.07 -2.63 16.12
C ILE A 176 -0.66 -2.05 15.93
N VAL A 177 -0.56 -0.81 15.46
CA VAL A 177 0.73 -0.16 15.25
C VAL A 177 1.47 0.05 16.56
N ASP A 178 0.77 0.45 17.62
CA ASP A 178 1.35 0.62 18.95
C ASP A 178 1.90 -0.71 19.49
N ASP A 179 1.17 -1.81 19.31
CA ASP A 179 1.64 -3.14 19.69
C ASP A 179 2.90 -3.54 18.93
N LEU A 180 2.95 -3.30 17.62
CA LEU A 180 4.11 -3.60 16.77
C LEU A 180 5.34 -2.76 17.17
N LEU A 181 5.15 -1.49 17.49
CA LEU A 181 6.21 -0.60 17.96
C LEU A 181 6.76 -1.04 19.33
N ASN A 182 5.87 -1.45 20.24
CA ASN A 182 6.27 -1.94 21.56
C ASN A 182 7.08 -3.25 21.47
N GLN A 183 6.63 -4.19 20.63
CA GLN A 183 7.34 -5.45 20.38
C GLN A 183 8.76 -5.21 19.82
N ARG A 184 8.91 -4.28 18.87
CA ARG A 184 10.24 -3.92 18.33
C ARG A 184 11.14 -3.27 19.36
N SER A 185 10.59 -2.43 20.22
CA SER A 185 11.36 -1.78 21.29
C SER A 185 11.88 -2.81 22.29
N ALA A 186 11.10 -3.83 22.62
CA ALA A 186 11.48 -4.91 23.52
C ALA A 186 12.57 -5.83 22.93
N THR A 187 12.61 -6.02 21.62
CA THR A 187 13.59 -6.90 20.94
C THR A 187 14.96 -6.25 20.78
N ASN A 188 15.06 -4.92 20.88
CA ASN A 188 16.30 -4.16 20.75
C ASN A 188 17.02 -3.88 22.07
N HIS A 189 16.56 -4.47 23.15
CA HIS A 189 17.16 -4.44 24.50
C HIS A 189 17.64 -5.83 24.88
#